data_c8941f59c2c0eec56ac87baca93f7316
#
_entry.id   c8941f59c2c0eec56ac87baca93f7316
#
_cell.length_a   1.000
_cell.length_b   1.000
_cell.length_c   1.000
_cell.angle_alpha   90.00
_cell.angle_beta   90.00
_cell.angle_gamma   90.00
#
_symmetry.space_group_name_H-M   'P 1'
#
loop_
_entity.id
_entity.type
_entity.pdbx_description
1 polymer ?
#
loop_
_entity_poly.entity_id
_entity_poly.type
_entity_poly.pdbx_seq_one_letter_code
_entity_poly.pdbx_strand_id
1 'polypeptide(L)'
;MQPYIIGIAGGSGSSKSTFINKIEGRFGDKIAILHYDNYYREQVGVAFKQRAAMNYDHPDSFETDLLVKHLEELKRGHAIQSPVYDFSQHNRLDKTVEVQPRPAILVEGILLLADKRLRDLCDVTIFIEVDADERILRRIRRDMAERGRCLEGVIDQYLTSVKPLHNRYVEPTKARADILTNGEPSNAVFDLISMKIDGMLSHAA
;
A
#
# COMPACT_ATOMS: atom_id res chain seq x y z
N MET A 1 -10.82 -22.31 5.69
CA MET A 1 -10.96 -21.58 4.38
C MET A 1 -9.68 -20.80 4.17
N GLN A 2 -9.12 -20.82 2.97
CA GLN A 2 -7.92 -20.04 2.67
C GLN A 2 -8.27 -18.54 2.56
N PRO A 3 -7.52 -17.63 3.19
CA PRO A 3 -7.74 -16.21 3.08
C PRO A 3 -7.71 -15.71 1.63
N TYR A 4 -8.58 -14.76 1.32
CA TYR A 4 -8.66 -14.11 0.00
C TYR A 4 -7.90 -12.78 0.05
N ILE A 5 -6.91 -12.62 -0.81
CA ILE A 5 -6.05 -11.43 -0.83
C ILE A 5 -6.50 -10.46 -1.92
N ILE A 6 -6.79 -9.23 -1.52
CA ILE A 6 -7.17 -8.11 -2.39
C ILE A 6 -5.99 -7.14 -2.46
N GLY A 7 -5.36 -7.05 -3.62
CA GLY A 7 -4.26 -6.14 -3.87
C GLY A 7 -4.75 -4.77 -4.38
N ILE A 8 -4.28 -3.68 -3.76
CA ILE A 8 -4.67 -2.32 -4.15
C ILE A 8 -3.43 -1.51 -4.48
N ALA A 9 -3.30 -1.14 -5.75
CA ALA A 9 -2.17 -0.39 -6.27
C ALA A 9 -2.60 0.97 -6.83
N GLY A 10 -1.63 1.80 -7.15
CA GLY A 10 -1.81 3.14 -7.72
C GLY A 10 -0.73 4.09 -7.24
N GLY A 11 -0.54 5.19 -7.92
CA GLY A 11 0.49 6.18 -7.60
C GLY A 11 0.33 6.82 -6.22
N SER A 12 1.38 7.47 -5.73
CA SER A 12 1.27 8.31 -4.54
C SER A 12 0.24 9.41 -4.77
N GLY A 13 -0.70 9.59 -3.82
CA GLY A 13 -1.82 10.54 -3.96
C GLY A 13 -3.03 10.01 -4.74
N SER A 14 -3.09 8.72 -5.10
CA SER A 14 -4.24 8.12 -5.81
C SER A 14 -5.42 7.72 -4.91
N SER A 15 -5.42 8.07 -3.62
CA SER A 15 -6.50 7.74 -2.66
C SER A 15 -6.63 6.26 -2.27
N LYS A 16 -5.55 5.46 -2.40
CA LYS A 16 -5.53 4.07 -1.91
C LYS A 16 -5.92 3.98 -0.44
N SER A 17 -5.25 4.77 0.42
CA SER A 17 -5.51 4.76 1.85
C SER A 17 -6.95 5.20 2.19
N THR A 18 -7.52 6.16 1.45
CA THR A 18 -8.92 6.56 1.61
C THR A 18 -9.86 5.38 1.34
N PHE A 19 -9.59 4.62 0.27
CA PHE A 19 -10.37 3.44 -0.06
C PHE A 19 -10.24 2.34 1.01
N ILE A 20 -9.01 2.07 1.45
CA ILE A 20 -8.74 1.12 2.55
C ILE A 20 -9.50 1.52 3.81
N ASN A 21 -9.41 2.78 4.23
CA ASN A 21 -10.08 3.28 5.43
C ASN A 21 -11.61 3.13 5.34
N LYS A 22 -12.19 3.29 4.14
CA LYS A 22 -13.62 3.08 3.90
C LYS A 22 -14.02 1.61 4.08
N ILE A 23 -13.19 0.67 3.59
CA ILE A 23 -13.40 -0.77 3.78
C ILE A 23 -13.21 -1.15 5.26
N GLU A 24 -12.14 -0.66 5.90
CA GLU A 24 -11.86 -0.87 7.32
C GLU A 24 -13.00 -0.36 8.21
N GLY A 25 -13.54 0.83 7.91
CA GLY A 25 -14.68 1.40 8.63
C GLY A 25 -15.94 0.54 8.57
N ARG A 26 -16.11 -0.28 7.50
CA ARG A 26 -17.24 -1.20 7.35
C ARG A 26 -17.00 -2.54 8.05
N PHE A 27 -15.80 -3.10 7.94
CA PHE A 27 -15.53 -4.47 8.32
C PHE A 27 -14.74 -4.62 9.63
N GLY A 28 -14.01 -3.57 10.03
CA GLY A 28 -13.24 -3.53 11.27
C GLY A 28 -12.24 -4.69 11.36
N ASP A 29 -12.24 -5.37 12.50
CA ASP A 29 -11.35 -6.49 12.83
C ASP A 29 -11.70 -7.81 12.13
N LYS A 30 -12.74 -7.84 11.29
CA LYS A 30 -13.11 -9.03 10.50
C LYS A 30 -12.19 -9.23 9.28
N ILE A 31 -11.41 -8.22 8.92
CA ILE A 31 -10.45 -8.26 7.83
C ILE A 31 -9.03 -7.97 8.34
N ALA A 32 -8.02 -8.34 7.57
CA ALA A 32 -6.64 -7.93 7.83
C ALA A 32 -6.19 -6.91 6.77
N ILE A 33 -5.39 -5.93 7.18
CA ILE A 33 -4.84 -4.89 6.30
C ILE A 33 -3.34 -4.85 6.44
N LEU A 34 -2.62 -4.88 5.31
CA LEU A 34 -1.18 -4.68 5.24
C LEU A 34 -0.86 -3.48 4.34
N HIS A 35 -0.05 -2.58 4.86
CA HIS A 35 0.50 -1.46 4.11
C HIS A 35 1.91 -1.79 3.66
N TYR A 36 2.14 -1.86 2.35
CA TYR A 36 3.47 -2.16 1.82
C TYR A 36 4.50 -1.10 2.23
N ASP A 37 4.06 0.13 2.44
CA ASP A 37 4.91 1.22 2.93
C ASP A 37 5.50 0.95 4.34
N ASN A 38 4.93 0.05 5.13
CA ASN A 38 5.53 -0.41 6.39
C ASN A 38 6.76 -1.31 6.16
N TYR A 39 6.95 -1.83 4.96
CA TYR A 39 8.02 -2.75 4.59
C TYR A 39 9.22 -2.05 3.93
N TYR A 40 9.36 -0.73 4.06
CA TYR A 40 10.63 -0.09 3.72
C TYR A 40 11.77 -0.71 4.51
N ARG A 41 12.95 -0.84 3.89
CA ARG A 41 14.14 -1.36 4.56
C ARG A 41 14.52 -0.48 5.74
N GLU A 42 14.87 -1.14 6.85
CA GLU A 42 15.43 -0.44 8.01
C GLU A 42 16.78 0.20 7.67
N GLN A 43 17.00 1.42 8.14
CA GLN A 43 18.19 2.22 7.87
C GLN A 43 19.04 2.33 9.12
N VAL A 44 19.66 1.20 9.54
CA VAL A 44 20.50 1.13 10.74
C VAL A 44 21.75 2.00 10.56
N GLY A 45 22.01 2.89 11.54
CA GLY A 45 23.20 3.73 11.56
C GLY A 45 23.22 4.88 10.53
N VAL A 46 22.19 5.02 9.72
CA VAL A 46 22.09 6.11 8.72
C VAL A 46 21.51 7.37 9.38
N ALA A 47 22.21 8.50 9.26
CA ALA A 47 21.76 9.78 9.82
C ALA A 47 20.44 10.25 9.18
N PHE A 48 19.58 10.94 9.96
CA PHE A 48 18.27 11.43 9.50
C PHE A 48 18.34 12.19 8.17
N LYS A 49 19.32 13.12 8.01
CA LYS A 49 19.48 13.90 6.78
C LYS A 49 19.71 13.02 5.53
N GLN A 50 20.44 11.93 5.70
CA GLN A 50 20.69 10.97 4.63
C GLN A 50 19.43 10.16 4.33
N ARG A 51 18.72 9.67 5.38
CA ARG A 51 17.45 8.98 5.21
C ARG A 51 16.40 9.84 4.50
N ALA A 52 16.26 11.11 4.92
CA ALA A 52 15.32 12.05 4.30
C ALA A 52 15.61 12.32 2.80
N ALA A 53 16.87 12.14 2.36
CA ALA A 53 17.28 12.30 0.98
C ALA A 53 17.19 11.00 0.14
N MET A 54 16.86 9.86 0.77
CA MET A 54 16.75 8.57 0.06
C MET A 54 15.54 8.52 -0.86
N ASN A 55 15.66 7.70 -1.88
CA ASN A 55 14.60 7.46 -2.83
C ASN A 55 13.71 6.28 -2.39
N TYR A 56 12.58 6.59 -1.80
CA TYR A 56 11.62 5.60 -1.28
C TYR A 56 10.64 5.07 -2.34
N ASP A 57 10.68 5.56 -3.56
CA ASP A 57 9.80 5.10 -4.65
C ASP A 57 10.48 4.02 -5.53
N HIS A 58 11.74 3.61 -5.21
CA HIS A 58 12.45 2.55 -5.90
C HIS A 58 12.13 1.17 -5.28
N PRO A 59 11.99 0.10 -6.09
CA PRO A 59 11.75 -1.26 -5.58
C PRO A 59 12.75 -1.74 -4.53
N ASP A 60 14.03 -1.41 -4.68
CA ASP A 60 15.10 -1.80 -3.74
C ASP A 60 14.97 -1.17 -2.35
N SER A 61 14.11 -0.16 -2.20
CA SER A 61 13.84 0.47 -0.90
C SER A 61 12.95 -0.40 0.00
N PHE A 62 12.35 -1.46 -0.55
CA PHE A 62 11.42 -2.32 0.17
C PHE A 62 12.02 -3.68 0.51
N GLU A 63 11.61 -4.25 1.62
CA GLU A 63 11.79 -5.67 1.95
C GLU A 63 10.61 -6.48 1.39
N THR A 64 10.53 -6.56 0.07
CA THR A 64 9.49 -7.31 -0.64
C THR A 64 9.43 -8.77 -0.22
N ASP A 65 10.57 -9.40 0.02
CA ASP A 65 10.66 -10.80 0.47
C ASP A 65 9.95 -11.01 1.81
N LEU A 66 10.04 -10.03 2.72
CA LEU A 66 9.34 -10.09 4.01
C LEU A 66 7.82 -9.98 3.81
N LEU A 67 7.34 -9.09 2.94
CA LEU A 67 5.90 -8.97 2.66
C LEU A 67 5.37 -10.25 2.00
N VAL A 68 6.10 -10.81 1.03
CA VAL A 68 5.74 -12.09 0.39
C VAL A 68 5.59 -13.18 1.45
N LYS A 69 6.61 -13.35 2.31
CA LYS A 69 6.57 -14.32 3.41
C LYS A 69 5.37 -14.10 4.33
N HIS A 70 5.08 -12.86 4.70
CA HIS A 70 3.96 -12.54 5.59
C HIS A 70 2.60 -12.86 4.95
N LEU A 71 2.41 -12.57 3.67
CA LEU A 71 1.19 -12.92 2.94
C LEU A 71 1.02 -14.45 2.85
N GLU A 72 2.12 -15.18 2.60
CA GLU A 72 2.10 -16.65 2.59
C GLU A 72 1.74 -17.23 3.97
N GLU A 73 2.31 -16.71 5.06
CA GLU A 73 1.97 -17.16 6.42
C GLU A 73 0.50 -16.90 6.76
N LEU A 74 -0.01 -15.72 6.43
CA LEU A 74 -1.42 -15.40 6.62
C LEU A 74 -2.33 -16.34 5.80
N LYS A 75 -1.94 -16.67 4.54
CA LYS A 75 -2.66 -17.68 3.72
C LYS A 75 -2.67 -19.07 4.34
N ARG A 76 -1.62 -19.43 5.11
CA ARG A 76 -1.54 -20.70 5.85
C ARG A 76 -2.30 -20.66 7.17
N GLY A 77 -2.89 -19.54 7.56
CA GLY A 77 -3.58 -19.35 8.82
C GLY A 77 -2.69 -19.00 10.01
N HIS A 78 -1.47 -18.54 9.77
CA HIS A 78 -0.53 -18.13 10.81
C HIS A 78 -0.52 -16.62 10.98
N ALA A 79 -0.50 -16.15 12.24
CA ALA A 79 -0.30 -14.76 12.56
C ALA A 79 1.13 -14.30 12.20
N ILE A 80 1.26 -13.01 11.87
CA ILE A 80 2.55 -12.40 11.53
C ILE A 80 2.84 -11.19 12.42
N GLN A 81 4.10 -10.78 12.47
CA GLN A 81 4.55 -9.55 13.11
C GLN A 81 4.86 -8.51 12.03
N SER A 82 3.85 -7.72 11.66
CA SER A 82 4.00 -6.67 10.65
C SER A 82 4.90 -5.54 11.16
N PRO A 83 5.89 -5.09 10.39
CA PRO A 83 6.70 -3.93 10.77
C PRO A 83 5.86 -2.66 10.84
N VAL A 84 6.37 -1.67 11.56
CA VAL A 84 5.79 -0.32 11.65
C VAL A 84 6.81 0.69 11.14
N TYR A 85 6.41 1.53 10.21
CA TYR A 85 7.26 2.56 9.63
C TYR A 85 6.87 3.95 10.13
N ASP A 86 7.86 4.73 10.57
CA ASP A 86 7.68 6.13 10.97
C ASP A 86 8.09 7.05 9.82
N PHE A 87 7.09 7.63 9.16
CA PHE A 87 7.31 8.56 8.04
C PHE A 87 7.98 9.87 8.46
N SER A 88 7.89 10.26 9.75
CA SER A 88 8.55 11.46 10.28
C SER A 88 10.05 11.24 10.49
N GLN A 89 10.44 10.00 10.82
CA GLN A 89 11.83 9.60 11.05
C GLN A 89 12.47 8.95 9.82
N HIS A 90 11.69 8.67 8.78
CA HIS A 90 12.15 7.91 7.61
C HIS A 90 12.83 6.59 7.98
N ASN A 91 12.23 5.85 8.92
CA ASN A 91 12.77 4.57 9.34
C ASN A 91 11.69 3.66 9.93
N ARG A 92 11.98 2.36 10.02
CA ARG A 92 11.18 1.44 10.83
C ARG A 92 11.34 1.73 12.31
N LEU A 93 10.31 1.42 13.07
CA LEU A 93 10.36 1.37 14.53
C LEU A 93 10.80 -0.04 14.97
N ASP A 94 11.39 -0.14 16.15
CA ASP A 94 11.77 -1.43 16.76
C ASP A 94 10.57 -2.29 17.18
N LYS A 95 9.35 -1.77 17.03
CA LYS A 95 8.09 -2.46 17.34
C LYS A 95 7.44 -3.05 16.10
N THR A 96 6.72 -4.14 16.31
CA THR A 96 5.83 -4.75 15.32
C THR A 96 4.38 -4.70 15.79
N VAL A 97 3.46 -4.97 14.87
CA VAL A 97 2.04 -5.18 15.16
C VAL A 97 1.67 -6.58 14.72
N GLU A 98 1.06 -7.33 15.64
CA GLU A 98 0.55 -8.65 15.30
C GLU A 98 -0.67 -8.52 14.38
N VAL A 99 -0.63 -9.23 13.25
CA VAL A 99 -1.74 -9.33 12.32
C VAL A 99 -2.22 -10.78 12.29
N GLN A 100 -3.48 -10.97 12.68
CA GLN A 100 -4.12 -12.29 12.67
C GLN A 100 -4.62 -12.62 11.25
N PRO A 101 -4.60 -13.90 10.84
CA PRO A 101 -5.22 -14.32 9.60
C PRO A 101 -6.72 -14.03 9.66
N ARG A 102 -7.26 -13.50 8.58
CA ARG A 102 -8.68 -13.19 8.42
C ARG A 102 -9.17 -13.72 7.08
N PRO A 103 -10.47 -13.98 6.92
CA PRO A 103 -11.02 -14.47 5.65
C PRO A 103 -10.72 -13.57 4.45
N ALA A 104 -10.63 -12.25 4.67
CA ALA A 104 -10.18 -11.27 3.67
C ALA A 104 -8.94 -10.52 4.17
N ILE A 105 -7.95 -10.38 3.30
CA ILE A 105 -6.72 -9.64 3.53
C ILE A 105 -6.61 -8.56 2.44
N LEU A 106 -6.52 -7.30 2.84
CA LEU A 106 -6.22 -6.20 1.94
C LEU A 106 -4.73 -5.88 2.03
N VAL A 107 -4.08 -5.76 0.90
CA VAL A 107 -2.68 -5.28 0.83
C VAL A 107 -2.60 -4.12 -0.16
N GLU A 108 -2.01 -2.99 0.28
CA GLU A 108 -1.89 -1.82 -0.56
C GLU A 108 -0.46 -1.31 -0.69
N GLY A 109 -0.14 -0.74 -1.84
CA GLY A 109 1.15 -0.09 -2.04
C GLY A 109 1.38 0.37 -3.47
N ILE A 110 2.26 1.37 -3.62
CA ILE A 110 2.58 1.94 -4.93
C ILE A 110 3.27 0.93 -5.86
N LEU A 111 4.09 0.03 -5.31
CA LEU A 111 4.86 -0.97 -6.05
C LEU A 111 4.28 -2.39 -5.93
N LEU A 112 3.09 -2.55 -5.37
CA LEU A 112 2.50 -3.87 -5.12
C LEU A 112 2.45 -4.71 -6.40
N LEU A 113 2.04 -4.13 -7.51
CA LEU A 113 1.92 -4.84 -8.78
C LEU A 113 3.24 -4.87 -9.60
N ALA A 114 4.32 -4.30 -9.08
CA ALA A 114 5.63 -4.36 -9.75
C ALA A 114 6.29 -5.74 -9.57
N ASP A 115 6.15 -6.35 -8.39
CA ASP A 115 6.70 -7.69 -8.12
C ASP A 115 5.70 -8.79 -8.51
N LYS A 116 6.17 -9.75 -9.33
CA LYS A 116 5.32 -10.85 -9.80
C LYS A 116 4.83 -11.74 -8.66
N ARG A 117 5.65 -11.98 -7.63
CA ARG A 117 5.29 -12.85 -6.49
C ARG A 117 4.12 -12.26 -5.68
N LEU A 118 4.13 -10.93 -5.48
CA LEU A 118 3.03 -10.23 -4.80
C LEU A 118 1.75 -10.29 -5.64
N ARG A 119 1.84 -10.10 -6.96
CA ARG A 119 0.67 -10.24 -7.83
C ARG A 119 0.07 -11.64 -7.80
N ASP A 120 0.93 -12.67 -7.87
CA ASP A 120 0.49 -14.07 -7.89
C ASP A 120 -0.15 -14.50 -6.56
N LEU A 121 0.16 -13.81 -5.46
CA LEU A 121 -0.48 -14.04 -4.16
C LEU A 121 -1.85 -13.39 -4.04
N CYS A 122 -2.12 -12.32 -4.81
CA CYS A 122 -3.41 -11.65 -4.81
C CYS A 122 -4.43 -12.45 -5.63
N ASP A 123 -5.63 -12.60 -5.07
CA ASP A 123 -6.76 -13.25 -5.75
C ASP A 123 -7.53 -12.27 -6.65
N VAL A 124 -7.41 -10.98 -6.36
CA VAL A 124 -7.87 -9.87 -7.21
C VAL A 124 -6.98 -8.65 -6.97
N THR A 125 -6.72 -7.93 -8.03
CA THR A 125 -5.89 -6.72 -8.01
C THR A 125 -6.66 -5.52 -8.56
N ILE A 126 -6.56 -4.38 -7.87
CA ILE A 126 -7.20 -3.12 -8.22
C ILE A 126 -6.11 -2.08 -8.42
N PHE A 127 -6.12 -1.38 -9.54
CA PHE A 127 -5.28 -0.21 -9.74
C PHE A 127 -6.16 1.06 -9.73
N ILE A 128 -5.83 1.98 -8.81
CA ILE A 128 -6.50 3.27 -8.70
C ILE A 128 -5.72 4.28 -9.53
N GLU A 129 -6.27 4.64 -10.68
CA GLU A 129 -5.72 5.64 -11.58
C GLU A 129 -6.25 7.03 -11.22
N VAL A 130 -5.35 8.00 -11.11
CA VAL A 130 -5.66 9.41 -10.88
C VAL A 130 -4.65 10.24 -11.66
N ASP A 131 -5.09 11.31 -12.28
CA ASP A 131 -4.24 12.20 -13.05
C ASP A 131 -3.09 12.77 -12.21
N ALA A 132 -1.95 12.98 -12.87
CA ALA A 132 -0.70 13.34 -12.18
C ALA A 132 -0.78 14.69 -11.45
N ASP A 133 -1.53 15.64 -11.98
CA ASP A 133 -1.77 16.95 -11.37
C ASP A 133 -2.61 16.85 -10.10
N GLU A 134 -3.68 16.05 -10.11
CA GLU A 134 -4.44 15.78 -8.89
C GLU A 134 -3.61 15.05 -7.84
N ARG A 135 -2.84 14.03 -8.25
CA ARG A 135 -2.00 13.27 -7.33
C ARG A 135 -0.95 14.15 -6.64
N ILE A 136 -0.30 15.07 -7.37
CA ILE A 136 0.68 15.97 -6.76
C ILE A 136 0.03 16.95 -5.80
N LEU A 137 -1.13 17.50 -6.12
CA LEU A 137 -1.86 18.40 -5.21
C LEU A 137 -2.27 17.70 -3.91
N ARG A 138 -2.78 16.47 -4.00
CA ARG A 138 -3.13 15.63 -2.83
C ARG A 138 -1.87 15.29 -2.01
N ARG A 139 -0.76 14.95 -2.67
CA ARG A 139 0.52 14.66 -2.00
C ARG A 139 1.06 15.89 -1.26
N ILE A 140 1.05 17.07 -1.89
CA ILE A 140 1.49 18.32 -1.24
C ILE A 140 0.69 18.55 0.04
N ARG A 141 -0.64 18.52 -0.04
CA ARG A 141 -1.51 18.73 1.12
C ARG A 141 -1.20 17.74 2.26
N ARG A 142 -1.12 16.46 1.96
CA ARG A 142 -0.81 15.41 2.93
C ARG A 142 0.59 15.58 3.54
N ASP A 143 1.61 15.74 2.72
CA ASP A 143 3.00 15.75 3.19
C ASP A 143 3.30 17.00 4.02
N MET A 144 2.65 18.13 3.72
CA MET A 144 2.73 19.33 4.56
C MET A 144 1.96 19.19 5.87
N ALA A 145 0.73 18.67 5.85
CA ALA A 145 -0.13 18.58 7.03
C ALA A 145 0.30 17.45 8.01
N GLU A 146 0.71 16.30 7.48
CA GLU A 146 0.88 15.07 8.27
C GLU A 146 2.35 14.68 8.46
N ARG A 147 3.27 15.12 7.57
CA ARG A 147 4.67 14.70 7.54
C ARG A 147 5.66 15.83 7.81
N GLY A 148 5.16 17.04 8.09
CA GLY A 148 5.98 18.21 8.44
C GLY A 148 6.92 18.69 7.33
N ARG A 149 6.60 18.40 6.05
CA ARG A 149 7.43 18.79 4.91
C ARG A 149 7.13 20.20 4.41
N CYS A 150 8.14 20.89 3.89
CA CYS A 150 7.93 22.15 3.19
C CYS A 150 7.53 21.92 1.72
N LEU A 151 6.83 22.89 1.13
CA LEU A 151 6.31 22.82 -0.24
C LEU A 151 7.43 22.55 -1.25
N GLU A 152 8.51 23.31 -1.18
CA GLU A 152 9.65 23.20 -2.08
C GLU A 152 10.25 21.79 -2.04
N GLY A 153 10.44 21.23 -0.84
CA GLY A 153 10.97 19.87 -0.67
C GLY A 153 10.06 18.78 -1.24
N VAL A 154 8.74 18.98 -1.19
CA VAL A 154 7.79 18.04 -1.83
C VAL A 154 7.85 18.14 -3.35
N ILE A 155 7.93 19.36 -3.90
CA ILE A 155 8.03 19.61 -5.35
C ILE A 155 9.34 19.02 -5.89
N ASP A 156 10.46 19.33 -5.26
CA ASP A 156 11.78 18.83 -5.69
C ASP A 156 11.83 17.30 -5.68
N GLN A 157 11.36 16.68 -4.61
CA GLN A 157 11.29 15.22 -4.54
C GLN A 157 10.36 14.64 -5.61
N TYR A 158 9.23 15.29 -5.89
CA TYR A 158 8.31 14.84 -6.92
C TYR A 158 8.98 14.86 -8.31
N LEU A 159 9.65 15.93 -8.66
CA LEU A 159 10.28 16.08 -9.97
C LEU A 159 11.51 15.19 -10.14
N THR A 160 12.31 15.04 -9.09
CA THR A 160 13.61 14.33 -9.16
C THR A 160 13.48 12.82 -8.99
N SER A 161 12.50 12.35 -8.21
CA SER A 161 12.37 10.91 -7.93
C SER A 161 10.96 10.34 -8.16
N VAL A 162 9.93 10.92 -7.55
CA VAL A 162 8.59 10.31 -7.54
C VAL A 162 8.02 10.16 -8.95
N LYS A 163 8.02 11.23 -9.75
CA LYS A 163 7.48 11.20 -11.12
C LYS A 163 8.26 10.27 -12.05
N PRO A 164 9.61 10.32 -12.11
CA PRO A 164 10.39 9.38 -12.91
C PRO A 164 10.16 7.92 -12.54
N LEU A 165 10.13 7.60 -11.23
CA LEU A 165 9.95 6.23 -10.78
C LEU A 165 8.50 5.74 -10.89
N HIS A 166 7.53 6.64 -10.71
CA HIS A 166 6.14 6.33 -11.04
C HIS A 166 6.02 5.87 -12.50
N ASN A 167 6.56 6.64 -13.44
CA ASN A 167 6.50 6.30 -14.86
C ASN A 167 7.23 4.98 -15.19
N ARG A 168 8.30 4.69 -14.45
CA ARG A 168 9.12 3.50 -14.70
C ARG A 168 8.55 2.24 -14.04
N TYR A 169 8.07 2.31 -12.81
CA TYR A 169 7.74 1.14 -12.00
C TYR A 169 6.27 1.01 -11.64
N VAL A 170 5.52 2.11 -11.53
CA VAL A 170 4.12 2.08 -11.09
C VAL A 170 3.18 2.08 -12.30
N GLU A 171 3.28 3.09 -13.16
CA GLU A 171 2.40 3.29 -14.31
C GLU A 171 2.28 2.06 -15.22
N PRO A 172 3.36 1.35 -15.58
CA PRO A 172 3.24 0.17 -16.44
C PRO A 172 2.47 -0.99 -15.78
N THR A 173 2.33 -0.98 -14.45
CA THR A 173 1.66 -2.07 -13.73
C THR A 173 0.14 -2.02 -13.82
N LYS A 174 -0.44 -0.88 -14.19
CA LYS A 174 -1.88 -0.77 -14.39
C LYS A 174 -2.44 -1.77 -15.42
N ALA A 175 -1.64 -2.08 -16.45
CA ALA A 175 -2.01 -3.08 -17.45
C ALA A 175 -2.07 -4.53 -16.91
N ARG A 176 -1.63 -4.74 -15.67
CA ARG A 176 -1.60 -6.05 -15.00
C ARG A 176 -2.66 -6.19 -13.91
N ALA A 177 -3.43 -5.14 -13.66
CA ALA A 177 -4.51 -5.15 -12.69
C ALA A 177 -5.77 -5.77 -13.29
N ASP A 178 -6.54 -6.51 -12.47
CA ASP A 178 -7.82 -7.09 -12.87
C ASP A 178 -8.91 -6.02 -12.97
N ILE A 179 -8.82 -4.99 -12.12
CA ILE A 179 -9.76 -3.88 -12.08
C ILE A 179 -8.99 -2.56 -12.16
N LEU A 180 -9.34 -1.74 -13.14
CA LEU A 180 -8.88 -0.36 -13.24
C LEU A 180 -10.02 0.58 -12.83
N THR A 181 -9.75 1.49 -11.90
CA THR A 181 -10.73 2.49 -11.45
C THR A 181 -10.15 3.88 -11.59
N ASN A 182 -10.93 4.82 -12.13
CA ASN A 182 -10.53 6.20 -12.34
C ASN A 182 -10.94 7.06 -11.14
N GLY A 183 -9.99 7.79 -10.58
CA GLY A 183 -10.21 8.65 -9.42
C GLY A 183 -10.40 7.88 -8.12
N GLU A 184 -11.14 8.48 -7.18
CA GLU A 184 -11.57 7.75 -5.99
C GLU A 184 -12.44 6.57 -6.42
N PRO A 185 -12.17 5.34 -5.89
CA PRO A 185 -12.97 4.19 -6.25
C PRO A 185 -14.45 4.51 -6.09
N SER A 186 -15.18 4.37 -7.17
CA SER A 186 -16.61 4.63 -7.19
C SER A 186 -17.32 3.78 -6.12
N ASN A 187 -18.52 4.20 -5.71
CA ASN A 187 -19.34 3.38 -4.82
C ASN A 187 -19.54 1.97 -5.39
N ALA A 188 -19.62 1.83 -6.72
CA ALA A 188 -19.75 0.52 -7.37
C ALA A 188 -18.57 -0.41 -7.09
N VAL A 189 -17.31 0.08 -7.15
CA VAL A 189 -16.12 -0.73 -6.81
C VAL A 189 -16.10 -1.05 -5.32
N PHE A 190 -16.45 -0.07 -4.48
CA PHE A 190 -16.57 -0.31 -3.04
C PHE A 190 -17.63 -1.37 -2.73
N ASP A 191 -18.80 -1.29 -3.36
CA ASP A 191 -19.90 -2.24 -3.15
C ASP A 191 -19.52 -3.64 -3.64
N LEU A 192 -18.87 -3.74 -4.82
CA LEU A 192 -18.38 -5.02 -5.35
C LEU A 192 -17.42 -5.72 -4.38
N ILE A 193 -16.43 -4.99 -3.88
CA ILE A 193 -15.46 -5.53 -2.92
C ILE A 193 -16.14 -5.86 -1.59
N SER A 194 -17.05 -5.01 -1.13
CA SER A 194 -17.81 -5.25 0.10
C SER A 194 -18.68 -6.50 0.00
N MET A 195 -19.40 -6.70 -1.10
CA MET A 195 -20.19 -7.91 -1.34
C MET A 195 -19.31 -9.17 -1.35
N LYS A 196 -18.11 -9.08 -1.94
CA LYS A 196 -17.17 -10.21 -1.93
C LYS A 196 -16.71 -10.53 -0.51
N ILE A 197 -16.38 -9.54 0.30
CA ILE A 197 -15.97 -9.72 1.71
C ILE A 197 -17.14 -10.27 2.53
N ASP A 198 -18.35 -9.71 2.41
CA ASP A 198 -19.54 -10.19 3.11
C ASP A 198 -19.81 -11.68 2.81
N GLY A 199 -19.70 -12.08 1.54
CA GLY A 199 -19.83 -13.48 1.14
C GLY A 199 -18.81 -14.41 1.81
N MET A 200 -17.55 -13.98 1.92
CA MET A 200 -16.51 -14.76 2.60
C MET A 200 -16.75 -14.87 4.11
N LEU A 201 -17.15 -13.78 4.75
CA LEU A 201 -17.45 -13.78 6.19
C LEU A 201 -18.65 -14.68 6.51
N SER A 202 -19.67 -14.72 5.65
CA SER A 202 -20.84 -15.57 5.83
C SER A 202 -20.53 -17.08 5.70
N HIS A 203 -19.46 -17.45 4.99
CA HIS A 203 -19.04 -18.86 4.87
C HIS A 203 -18.00 -19.27 5.93
N ALA A 204 -17.47 -18.31 6.68
CA ALA A 204 -16.49 -18.53 7.74
C ALA A 204 -17.13 -18.59 9.14
N ALA A 205 -18.39 -18.18 9.27
CA ALA A 205 -19.20 -18.24 10.48
C ALA A 205 -19.90 -19.59 10.59
#